data_00716cb5fa84a1f122b75900cff1e41b
#
_entry.id   00716cb5fa84a1f122b75900cff1e41b
#
_cell.length_a   1.000
_cell.length_b   1.000
_cell.length_c   1.000
_cell.angle_alpha   90.00
_cell.angle_beta   90.00
_cell.angle_gamma   90.00
#
_symmetry.space_group_name_H-M   'P 1'
#
loop_
_entity.id
_entity.type
_entity.pdbx_description
1 polymer ?
#
loop_
_entity_poly.entity_id
_entity_poly.type
_entity_poly.pdbx_seq_one_letter_code
_entity_poly.pdbx_strand_id
1 'polypeptide(L)'
;MKSVDTKLAIVTGAARGIGFATAQLFKQNGYRVALVDKDKEELNNLSTNDVNEKKFCFDISDSTQLDNMYEEILNWHDRIDVLVNNAGVADFGVIEKTTIDRWNEVMKTNLDGVFLTTQKAIPSLKKTKGNIVNIASISGLRASTLRVAYGTSKAAVIQLTKQQAAELGEHGIRVNCIAPGPVKTKLAMAVHTKDIIEAYHDAIPLNRYGTELEIANGIYFLASDKASYITGQTLAVDGGFESTGVGLPSLRK
;
A
#
# COMPACT_ATOMS: atom_id res chain seq x y z
N MET A 1 -13.81 3.38 29.14
CA MET A 1 -12.41 3.72 29.32
C MET A 1 -11.69 3.47 28.01
N LYS A 2 -11.07 4.51 27.37
CA LYS A 2 -10.20 4.29 26.21
C LYS A 2 -8.99 3.50 26.72
N SER A 3 -8.74 2.28 26.22
CA SER A 3 -7.50 1.57 26.56
C SER A 3 -6.36 2.31 25.85
N VAL A 4 -5.60 3.07 26.60
CA VAL A 4 -4.49 3.93 26.14
C VAL A 4 -3.38 3.11 25.45
N ASP A 5 -3.38 1.78 25.62
CA ASP A 5 -2.31 0.90 25.15
C ASP A 5 -2.56 0.21 23.81
N THR A 6 -3.77 0.28 23.23
CA THR A 6 -4.05 -0.40 21.96
C THR A 6 -3.36 0.35 20.81
N LYS A 7 -2.49 -0.33 20.06
CA LYS A 7 -1.81 0.22 18.88
C LYS A 7 -2.82 0.61 17.80
N LEU A 8 -2.57 1.70 17.07
CA LEU A 8 -3.36 2.14 15.92
C LEU A 8 -2.60 1.93 14.62
N ALA A 9 -3.27 1.30 13.64
CA ALA A 9 -2.85 1.26 12.25
C ALA A 9 -3.77 2.13 11.40
N ILE A 10 -3.19 3.03 10.60
CA ILE A 10 -3.89 3.75 9.53
C ILE A 10 -3.62 3.01 8.23
N VAL A 11 -4.67 2.66 7.48
CA VAL A 11 -4.55 2.03 6.16
C VAL A 11 -5.28 2.89 5.15
N THR A 12 -4.56 3.42 4.15
CA THR A 12 -5.16 4.18 3.04
C THR A 12 -5.56 3.25 1.90
N GLY A 13 -6.63 3.60 1.16
CA GLY A 13 -7.22 2.71 0.14
C GLY A 13 -7.81 1.46 0.77
N ALA A 14 -8.45 1.59 1.95
CA ALA A 14 -8.87 0.48 2.78
C ALA A 14 -10.29 -0.02 2.51
N ALA A 15 -11.02 0.58 1.56
CA ALA A 15 -12.39 0.15 1.28
C ALA A 15 -12.47 -1.23 0.59
N ARG A 16 -11.39 -1.69 -0.04
CA ARG A 16 -11.35 -2.96 -0.79
C ARG A 16 -9.93 -3.49 -0.97
N GLY A 17 -9.83 -4.69 -1.54
CA GLY A 17 -8.59 -5.26 -2.03
C GLY A 17 -7.51 -5.44 -0.96
N ILE A 18 -6.27 -5.17 -1.32
CA ILE A 18 -5.10 -5.30 -0.44
C ILE A 18 -5.25 -4.44 0.82
N GLY A 19 -5.76 -3.20 0.67
CA GLY A 19 -5.95 -2.29 1.80
C GLY A 19 -6.93 -2.84 2.82
N PHE A 20 -8.08 -3.35 2.37
CA PHE A 20 -9.07 -3.96 3.27
C PHE A 20 -8.54 -5.25 3.93
N ALA A 21 -7.91 -6.15 3.16
CA ALA A 21 -7.29 -7.35 3.71
C ALA A 21 -6.22 -7.01 4.77
N THR A 22 -5.43 -5.97 4.53
CA THR A 22 -4.43 -5.45 5.46
C THR A 22 -5.08 -4.92 6.74
N ALA A 23 -6.13 -4.11 6.61
CA ALA A 23 -6.88 -3.56 7.73
C ALA A 23 -7.45 -4.67 8.62
N GLN A 24 -8.07 -5.69 8.00
CA GLN A 24 -8.61 -6.84 8.75
C GLN A 24 -7.51 -7.64 9.45
N LEU A 25 -6.35 -7.81 8.82
CA LEU A 25 -5.22 -8.52 9.45
C LEU A 25 -4.67 -7.75 10.66
N PHE A 26 -4.54 -6.42 10.60
CA PHE A 26 -4.16 -5.61 11.76
C PHE A 26 -5.19 -5.73 12.89
N LYS A 27 -6.49 -5.65 12.57
CA LYS A 27 -7.56 -5.83 13.56
C LYS A 27 -7.50 -7.18 14.25
N GLN A 28 -7.34 -8.28 13.50
CA GLN A 28 -7.18 -9.63 14.03
C GLN A 28 -5.97 -9.77 14.98
N ASN A 29 -4.95 -8.92 14.80
CA ASN A 29 -3.78 -8.88 15.65
C ASN A 29 -3.86 -7.81 16.77
N GLY A 30 -5.06 -7.36 17.11
CA GLY A 30 -5.32 -6.52 18.28
C GLY A 30 -5.06 -5.02 18.07
N TYR A 31 -4.89 -4.56 16.84
CA TYR A 31 -4.81 -3.13 16.55
C TYR A 31 -6.21 -2.51 16.45
N ARG A 32 -6.31 -1.24 16.80
CA ARG A 32 -7.33 -0.38 16.22
C ARG A 32 -6.94 -0.03 14.80
N VAL A 33 -7.93 0.13 13.92
CA VAL A 33 -7.68 0.38 12.50
C VAL A 33 -8.52 1.55 11.99
N ALA A 34 -7.84 2.58 11.49
CA ALA A 34 -8.45 3.64 10.72
C ALA A 34 -8.48 3.23 9.24
N LEU A 35 -9.70 2.96 8.72
CA LEU A 35 -9.91 2.65 7.31
C LEU A 35 -10.10 3.97 6.56
N VAL A 36 -9.09 4.39 5.79
CA VAL A 36 -9.14 5.62 5.00
C VAL A 36 -9.34 5.30 3.54
N ASP A 37 -10.37 5.87 2.92
CA ASP A 37 -10.59 5.78 1.47
C ASP A 37 -11.41 7.00 1.01
N LYS A 38 -11.28 7.37 -0.27
CA LYS A 38 -12.11 8.41 -0.88
C LYS A 38 -13.46 7.89 -1.36
N ASP A 39 -13.58 6.59 -1.56
CA ASP A 39 -14.81 5.93 -2.02
C ASP A 39 -15.77 5.73 -0.86
N LYS A 40 -16.63 6.73 -0.65
CA LYS A 40 -17.63 6.75 0.44
C LYS A 40 -18.62 5.59 0.34
N GLU A 41 -19.00 5.21 -0.86
CA GLU A 41 -19.97 4.13 -1.08
C GLU A 41 -19.37 2.78 -0.67
N GLU A 42 -18.19 2.45 -1.18
CA GLU A 42 -17.49 1.20 -0.80
C GLU A 42 -17.15 1.16 0.70
N LEU A 43 -16.74 2.29 1.30
CA LEU A 43 -16.55 2.36 2.76
C LEU A 43 -17.85 2.06 3.52
N ASN A 44 -18.99 2.61 3.09
CA ASN A 44 -20.27 2.40 3.75
C ASN A 44 -20.76 0.95 3.65
N ASN A 45 -20.44 0.27 2.54
CA ASN A 45 -20.79 -1.13 2.32
C ASN A 45 -19.99 -2.12 3.20
N LEU A 46 -18.89 -1.68 3.81
CA LEU A 46 -18.18 -2.52 4.76
C LEU A 46 -19.01 -2.70 6.03
N SER A 47 -19.24 -3.95 6.43
CA SER A 47 -19.89 -4.28 7.73
C SER A 47 -18.88 -4.03 8.86
N THR A 48 -18.90 -2.83 9.43
CA THR A 48 -18.03 -2.42 10.52
C THR A 48 -18.87 -2.04 11.73
N ASN A 49 -19.10 -2.98 12.63
CA ASN A 49 -19.73 -2.75 13.93
C ASN A 49 -18.75 -2.96 15.08
N ASP A 50 -17.43 -2.97 14.78
CA ASP A 50 -16.39 -3.23 15.76
C ASP A 50 -15.82 -1.89 16.27
N VAL A 51 -15.75 -1.75 17.59
CA VAL A 51 -15.17 -0.58 18.26
C VAL A 51 -13.69 -0.37 17.94
N ASN A 52 -13.04 -1.39 17.41
CA ASN A 52 -11.62 -1.35 17.02
C ASN A 52 -11.39 -0.92 15.58
N GLU A 53 -12.42 -0.58 14.81
CA GLU A 53 -12.25 -0.02 13.48
C GLU A 53 -13.18 1.17 13.24
N LYS A 54 -12.67 2.16 12.51
CA LYS A 54 -13.46 3.34 12.12
C LYS A 54 -13.12 3.73 10.69
N LYS A 55 -14.17 4.14 9.95
CA LYS A 55 -14.10 4.60 8.56
C LYS A 55 -13.86 6.09 8.52
N PHE A 56 -12.97 6.51 7.62
CA PHE A 56 -12.64 7.90 7.37
C PHE A 56 -12.67 8.14 5.86
N CYS A 57 -13.58 8.99 5.39
CA CYS A 57 -13.76 9.27 3.97
C CYS A 57 -12.95 10.52 3.58
N PHE A 58 -11.74 10.30 3.05
CA PHE A 58 -10.83 11.37 2.62
C PHE A 58 -10.06 10.98 1.36
N ASP A 59 -9.81 11.95 0.49
CA ASP A 59 -8.90 11.80 -0.64
C ASP A 59 -7.48 12.20 -0.23
N ILE A 60 -6.56 11.24 -0.16
CA ILE A 60 -5.17 11.51 0.21
C ILE A 60 -4.41 12.35 -0.83
N SER A 61 -4.93 12.47 -2.04
CA SER A 61 -4.36 13.34 -3.07
C SER A 61 -4.73 14.81 -2.90
N ASP A 62 -5.68 15.11 -2.01
CA ASP A 62 -6.09 16.47 -1.67
C ASP A 62 -5.45 16.92 -0.36
N SER A 63 -4.39 17.73 -0.46
CA SER A 63 -3.64 18.21 0.70
C SER A 63 -4.51 19.01 1.69
N THR A 64 -5.61 19.62 1.24
CA THR A 64 -6.50 20.41 2.10
C THR A 64 -7.34 19.52 3.03
N GLN A 65 -7.53 18.25 2.70
CA GLN A 65 -8.29 17.31 3.52
C GLN A 65 -7.43 16.61 4.58
N LEU A 66 -6.12 16.58 4.41
CA LEU A 66 -5.25 15.77 5.27
C LEU A 66 -5.19 16.25 6.72
N ASP A 67 -5.23 17.56 6.97
CA ASP A 67 -5.25 18.09 8.34
C ASP A 67 -6.49 17.62 9.09
N ASN A 68 -7.66 17.74 8.47
CA ASN A 68 -8.92 17.26 9.03
C ASN A 68 -8.92 15.75 9.23
N MET A 69 -8.37 14.99 8.27
CA MET A 69 -8.26 13.53 8.38
C MET A 69 -7.46 13.12 9.63
N TYR A 70 -6.28 13.72 9.84
CA TYR A 70 -5.45 13.39 10.98
C TYR A 70 -6.04 13.87 12.29
N GLU A 71 -6.69 15.04 12.30
CA GLU A 71 -7.42 15.53 13.47
C GLU A 71 -8.56 14.58 13.87
N GLU A 72 -9.40 14.15 12.92
CA GLU A 72 -10.47 13.20 13.20
C GLU A 72 -9.96 11.82 13.68
N ILE A 73 -8.85 11.34 13.11
CA ILE A 73 -8.23 10.07 13.53
C ILE A 73 -7.70 10.20 14.94
N LEU A 74 -6.94 11.27 15.25
CA LEU A 74 -6.34 11.49 16.56
C LEU A 74 -7.40 11.80 17.64
N ASN A 75 -8.52 12.45 17.30
CA ASN A 75 -9.66 12.60 18.18
C ASN A 75 -10.35 11.27 18.51
N TRP A 76 -10.34 10.31 17.59
CA TRP A 76 -10.84 8.96 17.84
C TRP A 76 -9.85 8.11 18.65
N HIS A 77 -8.55 8.21 18.34
CA HIS A 77 -7.49 7.51 19.06
C HIS A 77 -6.18 8.31 18.98
N ASP A 78 -5.65 8.72 20.12
CA ASP A 78 -4.61 9.75 20.27
C ASP A 78 -3.17 9.28 19.97
N ARG A 79 -3.01 8.17 19.22
CA ARG A 79 -1.71 7.62 18.82
C ARG A 79 -1.75 7.07 17.40
N ILE A 80 -0.59 6.97 16.76
CA ILE A 80 -0.40 6.26 15.48
C ILE A 80 0.86 5.41 15.64
N ASP A 81 0.73 4.09 15.44
CA ASP A 81 1.84 3.15 15.50
C ASP A 81 2.26 2.65 14.12
N VAL A 82 1.31 2.56 13.21
CA VAL A 82 1.53 2.08 11.85
C VAL A 82 0.81 2.97 10.85
N LEU A 83 1.50 3.38 9.79
CA LEU A 83 0.90 3.96 8.59
C LEU A 83 1.15 3.04 7.40
N VAL A 84 0.07 2.57 6.76
CA VAL A 84 0.14 1.82 5.50
C VAL A 84 -0.34 2.71 4.36
N ASN A 85 0.58 3.18 3.54
CA ASN A 85 0.31 3.96 2.34
C ASN A 85 -0.01 3.02 1.17
N ASN A 86 -1.26 2.54 1.12
CA ASN A 86 -1.72 1.59 0.11
C ASN A 86 -2.59 2.23 -0.98
N ALA A 87 -3.27 3.35 -0.72
CA ALA A 87 -4.08 4.01 -1.74
C ALA A 87 -3.28 4.31 -3.01
N GLY A 88 -3.89 4.05 -4.14
CA GLY A 88 -3.25 4.26 -5.43
C GLY A 88 -4.21 4.03 -6.60
N VAL A 89 -3.87 4.64 -7.72
CA VAL A 89 -4.58 4.49 -8.98
C VAL A 89 -3.66 3.86 -10.01
N ALA A 90 -4.24 3.04 -10.91
CA ALA A 90 -3.53 2.48 -12.04
C ALA A 90 -3.92 3.25 -13.31
N ASP A 91 -2.96 3.38 -14.22
CA ASP A 91 -3.18 3.91 -15.56
C ASP A 91 -2.59 2.96 -16.60
N PHE A 92 -3.30 2.84 -17.74
CA PHE A 92 -2.91 2.03 -18.86
C PHE A 92 -2.95 2.83 -20.14
N GLY A 93 -1.87 2.87 -20.88
CA GLY A 93 -1.81 3.55 -22.18
C GLY A 93 -0.42 3.57 -22.77
N VAL A 94 -0.37 3.68 -24.10
CA VAL A 94 0.90 3.89 -24.80
C VAL A 94 1.47 5.27 -24.45
N ILE A 95 2.79 5.36 -24.39
CA ILE A 95 3.48 6.56 -23.91
C ILE A 95 3.11 7.81 -24.71
N GLU A 96 3.00 7.71 -26.03
CA GLU A 96 2.68 8.84 -26.91
C GLU A 96 1.24 9.36 -26.77
N LYS A 97 0.35 8.61 -26.09
CA LYS A 97 -1.04 8.99 -25.80
C LYS A 97 -1.27 9.33 -24.33
N THR A 98 -0.25 9.21 -23.48
CA THR A 98 -0.35 9.59 -22.07
C THR A 98 -0.31 11.11 -21.96
N THR A 99 -1.46 11.71 -21.60
CA THR A 99 -1.56 13.16 -21.42
C THR A 99 -0.92 13.59 -20.10
N ILE A 100 -0.54 14.88 -20.02
CA ILE A 100 0.01 15.43 -18.77
C ILE A 100 -1.00 15.36 -17.62
N ASP A 101 -2.30 15.47 -17.89
CA ASP A 101 -3.34 15.38 -16.87
C ASP A 101 -3.41 13.99 -16.27
N ARG A 102 -3.40 12.94 -17.12
CA ARG A 102 -3.35 11.53 -16.66
C ARG A 102 -2.07 11.25 -15.87
N TRP A 103 -0.93 11.75 -16.35
CA TRP A 103 0.33 11.66 -15.62
C TRP A 103 0.21 12.29 -14.23
N ASN A 104 -0.27 13.54 -14.16
CA ASN A 104 -0.41 14.27 -12.91
C ASN A 104 -1.40 13.62 -11.94
N GLU A 105 -2.52 13.08 -12.42
CA GLU A 105 -3.48 12.33 -11.61
C GLU A 105 -2.82 11.13 -10.91
N VAL A 106 -2.04 10.35 -11.68
CA VAL A 106 -1.31 9.19 -11.14
C VAL A 106 -0.27 9.62 -10.13
N MET A 107 0.56 10.62 -10.45
CA MET A 107 1.62 11.12 -9.56
C MET A 107 1.03 11.71 -8.29
N LYS A 108 -0.03 12.50 -8.40
CA LYS A 108 -0.70 13.13 -7.26
C LYS A 108 -1.23 12.11 -6.25
N THR A 109 -1.83 11.01 -6.72
CA THR A 109 -2.33 9.97 -5.81
C THR A 109 -1.20 9.07 -5.32
N ASN A 110 -0.39 8.53 -6.25
CA ASN A 110 0.54 7.45 -5.93
C ASN A 110 1.84 7.91 -5.27
N LEU A 111 2.23 9.18 -5.44
CA LEU A 111 3.48 9.73 -4.89
C LEU A 111 3.22 10.87 -3.92
N ASP A 112 2.54 11.95 -4.34
CA ASP A 112 2.31 13.10 -3.47
C ASP A 112 1.47 12.71 -2.26
N GLY A 113 0.41 11.90 -2.46
CA GLY A 113 -0.40 11.37 -1.37
C GLY A 113 0.40 10.57 -0.35
N VAL A 114 1.35 9.74 -0.79
CA VAL A 114 2.25 8.97 0.10
C VAL A 114 3.17 9.90 0.89
N PHE A 115 3.72 10.92 0.22
CA PHE A 115 4.58 11.91 0.88
C PHE A 115 3.80 12.69 1.93
N LEU A 116 2.65 13.25 1.56
CA LEU A 116 1.84 14.11 2.42
C LEU A 116 1.26 13.35 3.63
N THR A 117 0.72 12.15 3.42
CA THR A 117 0.22 11.32 4.54
C THR A 117 1.33 10.97 5.51
N THR A 118 2.51 10.61 5.00
CA THR A 118 3.69 10.37 5.84
C THR A 118 4.05 11.61 6.64
N GLN A 119 4.18 12.78 5.99
CA GLN A 119 4.56 14.03 6.65
C GLN A 119 3.64 14.36 7.83
N LYS A 120 2.33 14.20 7.66
CA LYS A 120 1.33 14.44 8.71
C LYS A 120 1.36 13.41 9.84
N ALA A 121 1.77 12.16 9.57
CA ALA A 121 1.87 11.12 10.59
C ALA A 121 3.12 11.24 11.48
N ILE A 122 4.21 11.87 11.01
CA ILE A 122 5.51 11.94 11.69
C ILE A 122 5.41 12.37 13.17
N PRO A 123 4.66 13.42 13.54
CA PRO A 123 4.61 13.83 14.95
C PRO A 123 4.10 12.74 15.90
N SER A 124 3.12 11.94 15.47
CA SER A 124 2.60 10.81 16.25
C SER A 124 3.52 9.60 16.20
N LEU A 125 4.07 9.28 15.02
CA LEU A 125 5.02 8.18 14.84
C LEU A 125 6.31 8.37 15.66
N LYS A 126 6.79 9.61 15.85
CA LYS A 126 7.91 9.91 16.74
C LYS A 126 7.62 9.53 18.19
N LYS A 127 6.40 9.77 18.67
CA LYS A 127 6.00 9.44 20.06
C LYS A 127 5.94 7.92 20.29
N THR A 128 5.50 7.18 19.28
CA THR A 128 5.29 5.72 19.38
C THR A 128 6.51 4.90 18.91
N LYS A 129 7.51 5.54 18.28
CA LYS A 129 8.58 4.89 17.53
C LYS A 129 8.00 3.90 16.52
N GLY A 130 6.96 4.35 15.81
CA GLY A 130 6.14 3.55 14.94
C GLY A 130 6.81 3.16 13.63
N ASN A 131 6.00 2.75 12.66
CA ASN A 131 6.55 2.39 11.36
C ASN A 131 5.60 2.73 10.21
N ILE A 132 6.18 2.75 9.01
CA ILE A 132 5.49 3.05 7.75
C ILE A 132 5.74 1.89 6.77
N VAL A 133 4.68 1.45 6.10
CA VAL A 133 4.79 0.52 4.97
C VAL A 133 4.17 1.17 3.74
N ASN A 134 4.99 1.49 2.76
CA ASN A 134 4.55 2.03 1.48
C ASN A 134 4.25 0.90 0.49
N ILE A 135 3.21 1.05 -0.34
CA ILE A 135 2.88 0.06 -1.35
C ILE A 135 3.30 0.57 -2.73
N ALA A 136 4.37 -0.03 -3.24
CA ALA A 136 4.82 0.16 -4.62
C ALA A 136 4.15 -0.85 -5.57
N SER A 137 4.92 -1.47 -6.41
CA SER A 137 4.54 -2.54 -7.35
C SER A 137 5.82 -3.15 -7.95
N ILE A 138 5.74 -4.36 -8.47
CA ILE A 138 6.79 -4.88 -9.36
C ILE A 138 7.04 -3.96 -10.57
N SER A 139 6.03 -3.18 -11.00
CA SER A 139 6.18 -2.18 -12.06
C SER A 139 7.09 -1.01 -11.67
N GLY A 140 7.42 -0.86 -10.39
CA GLY A 140 8.44 0.07 -9.89
C GLY A 140 9.83 -0.54 -9.81
N LEU A 141 9.95 -1.87 -9.79
CA LEU A 141 11.23 -2.60 -9.79
C LEU A 141 11.71 -2.87 -11.22
N ARG A 142 10.79 -3.16 -12.13
CA ARG A 142 11.06 -3.44 -13.54
C ARG A 142 9.99 -2.79 -14.42
N ALA A 143 10.34 -2.45 -15.65
CA ALA A 143 9.40 -1.84 -16.57
C ALA A 143 8.24 -2.78 -16.92
N SER A 144 7.06 -2.22 -17.06
CA SER A 144 5.86 -2.90 -17.53
C SER A 144 5.27 -2.14 -18.71
N THR A 145 4.86 -2.84 -19.74
CA THR A 145 4.24 -2.25 -20.94
C THR A 145 2.96 -1.49 -20.58
N LEU A 146 2.72 -0.37 -21.22
CA LEU A 146 1.54 0.49 -21.06
C LEU A 146 1.40 1.10 -19.64
N ARG A 147 2.47 1.23 -18.87
CA ARG A 147 2.45 1.65 -17.47
C ARG A 147 3.34 2.86 -17.18
N VAL A 148 3.54 3.77 -18.15
CA VAL A 148 4.55 4.84 -18.02
C VAL A 148 4.35 5.70 -16.76
N ALA A 149 3.16 6.23 -16.50
CA ALA A 149 2.89 7.03 -15.31
C ALA A 149 2.88 6.15 -14.04
N TYR A 150 2.18 5.02 -14.08
CA TYR A 150 2.05 4.12 -12.94
C TYR A 150 3.41 3.54 -12.51
N GLY A 151 4.17 2.93 -13.44
CA GLY A 151 5.47 2.34 -13.14
C GLY A 151 6.45 3.37 -12.58
N THR A 152 6.48 4.56 -13.20
CA THR A 152 7.32 5.67 -12.72
C THR A 152 6.92 6.13 -11.32
N SER A 153 5.63 6.28 -11.03
CA SER A 153 5.16 6.63 -9.69
C SER A 153 5.57 5.58 -8.64
N LYS A 154 5.49 4.28 -8.99
CA LYS A 154 5.85 3.19 -8.08
C LYS A 154 7.36 3.05 -7.88
N ALA A 155 8.18 3.35 -8.88
CA ALA A 155 9.64 3.50 -8.73
C ALA A 155 9.99 4.69 -7.82
N ALA A 156 9.29 5.81 -7.96
CA ALA A 156 9.47 6.97 -7.09
C ALA A 156 9.12 6.66 -5.63
N VAL A 157 8.04 5.88 -5.36
CA VAL A 157 7.69 5.42 -4.01
C VAL A 157 8.79 4.54 -3.40
N ILE A 158 9.43 3.68 -4.19
CA ILE A 158 10.57 2.87 -3.72
C ILE A 158 11.73 3.78 -3.29
N GLN A 159 12.05 4.79 -4.07
CA GLN A 159 13.10 5.74 -3.69
C GLN A 159 12.70 6.62 -2.51
N LEU A 160 11.43 7.11 -2.48
CA LEU A 160 10.89 7.87 -1.35
C LEU A 160 10.98 7.08 -0.05
N THR A 161 10.70 5.77 -0.08
CA THR A 161 10.84 4.88 1.08
C THR A 161 12.25 4.91 1.67
N LYS A 162 13.29 4.89 0.82
CA LYS A 162 14.69 4.96 1.26
C LYS A 162 15.01 6.31 1.89
N GLN A 163 14.53 7.41 1.31
CA GLN A 163 14.73 8.76 1.86
C GLN A 163 14.03 8.89 3.22
N GLN A 164 12.77 8.47 3.32
CA GLN A 164 12.03 8.46 4.58
C GLN A 164 12.71 7.60 5.65
N ALA A 165 13.24 6.43 5.29
CA ALA A 165 13.95 5.56 6.21
C ALA A 165 15.24 6.20 6.74
N ALA A 166 16.00 6.87 5.86
CA ALA A 166 17.24 7.54 6.23
C ALA A 166 17.00 8.71 7.20
N GLU A 167 15.95 9.53 6.95
CA GLU A 167 15.66 10.69 7.77
C GLU A 167 14.92 10.36 9.08
N LEU A 168 14.05 9.35 9.06
CA LEU A 168 13.20 9.02 10.21
C LEU A 168 13.81 7.98 11.15
N GLY A 169 14.88 7.30 10.73
CA GLY A 169 15.55 6.26 11.50
C GLY A 169 16.12 6.75 12.83
N GLU A 170 16.64 7.99 12.89
CA GLU A 170 17.13 8.59 14.13
C GLU A 170 16.04 8.76 15.21
N HIS A 171 14.76 8.79 14.78
CA HIS A 171 13.61 8.85 15.67
C HIS A 171 13.05 7.47 16.03
N GLY A 172 13.72 6.39 15.62
CA GLY A 172 13.28 5.02 15.84
C GLY A 172 12.11 4.61 14.95
N ILE A 173 11.80 5.38 13.90
CA ILE A 173 10.74 5.07 12.92
C ILE A 173 11.34 4.23 11.80
N ARG A 174 10.73 3.07 11.50
CA ARG A 174 11.12 2.24 10.37
C ARG A 174 10.21 2.54 9.17
N VAL A 175 10.78 2.59 7.98
CA VAL A 175 10.02 2.79 6.74
C VAL A 175 10.45 1.74 5.72
N ASN A 176 9.49 0.93 5.27
CA ASN A 176 9.75 -0.12 4.28
C ASN A 176 8.69 -0.08 3.18
N CYS A 177 8.93 -0.85 2.14
CA CYS A 177 8.07 -0.91 0.96
C CYS A 177 7.70 -2.36 0.64
N ILE A 178 6.44 -2.60 0.27
CA ILE A 178 6.02 -3.83 -0.41
C ILE A 178 5.87 -3.53 -1.90
N ALA A 179 6.36 -4.41 -2.74
CA ALA A 179 6.16 -4.41 -4.19
C ALA A 179 5.33 -5.64 -4.59
N PRO A 180 3.99 -5.52 -4.66
CA PRO A 180 3.13 -6.62 -5.06
C PRO A 180 3.36 -7.01 -6.52
N GLY A 181 3.31 -8.31 -6.80
CA GLY A 181 3.14 -8.88 -8.13
C GLY A 181 1.69 -8.84 -8.61
N PRO A 182 1.33 -9.64 -9.62
CA PRO A 182 -0.05 -9.84 -10.01
C PRO A 182 -0.87 -10.46 -8.88
N VAL A 183 -1.92 -9.75 -8.43
CA VAL A 183 -2.81 -10.16 -7.33
C VAL A 183 -4.23 -10.31 -7.87
N LYS A 184 -4.93 -11.34 -7.43
CA LYS A 184 -6.32 -11.61 -7.80
C LYS A 184 -7.27 -10.64 -7.07
N THR A 185 -7.23 -9.36 -7.46
CA THR A 185 -8.15 -8.33 -6.96
C THR A 185 -9.32 -8.14 -7.90
N LYS A 186 -10.44 -7.59 -7.42
CA LYS A 186 -11.60 -7.21 -8.25
C LYS A 186 -11.17 -6.31 -9.42
N LEU A 187 -10.27 -5.36 -9.16
CA LEU A 187 -9.75 -4.43 -10.18
C LEU A 187 -8.93 -5.18 -11.26
N ALA A 188 -8.01 -6.04 -10.87
CA ALA A 188 -7.18 -6.79 -11.83
C ALA A 188 -8.03 -7.73 -12.68
N MET A 189 -8.98 -8.44 -12.06
CA MET A 189 -9.85 -9.38 -12.77
C MET A 189 -10.83 -8.69 -13.72
N ALA A 190 -11.12 -7.42 -13.54
CA ALA A 190 -11.97 -6.66 -14.45
C ALA A 190 -11.28 -6.29 -15.78
N VAL A 191 -9.94 -6.27 -15.82
CA VAL A 191 -9.15 -5.82 -16.98
C VAL A 191 -8.26 -6.91 -17.58
N HIS A 192 -8.00 -8.01 -16.87
CA HIS A 192 -7.15 -9.10 -17.37
C HIS A 192 -7.99 -10.15 -18.10
N THR A 193 -7.70 -10.35 -19.38
CA THR A 193 -8.26 -11.45 -20.18
C THR A 193 -7.62 -12.79 -19.79
N LYS A 194 -8.20 -13.91 -20.28
CA LYS A 194 -7.62 -15.25 -20.05
C LYS A 194 -6.17 -15.34 -20.52
N ASP A 195 -5.88 -14.80 -21.71
CA ASP A 195 -4.53 -14.83 -22.30
C ASP A 195 -3.52 -14.04 -21.43
N ILE A 196 -3.96 -12.90 -20.87
CA ILE A 196 -3.13 -12.11 -19.94
C ILE A 196 -2.86 -12.92 -18.66
N ILE A 197 -3.87 -13.62 -18.13
CA ILE A 197 -3.73 -14.43 -16.92
C ILE A 197 -2.76 -15.60 -17.18
N GLU A 198 -2.89 -16.29 -18.31
CA GLU A 198 -2.00 -17.39 -18.71
C GLU A 198 -0.56 -16.89 -18.88
N ALA A 199 -0.36 -15.77 -19.57
CA ALA A 199 0.96 -15.17 -19.73
C ALA A 199 1.62 -14.81 -18.39
N TYR A 200 0.85 -14.29 -17.43
CA TYR A 200 1.36 -14.05 -16.07
C TYR A 200 1.66 -15.36 -15.33
N HIS A 201 0.80 -16.38 -15.44
CA HIS A 201 1.07 -17.68 -14.82
C HIS A 201 2.39 -18.28 -15.34
N ASP A 202 2.63 -18.18 -16.63
CA ASP A 202 3.88 -18.67 -17.23
C ASP A 202 5.11 -17.89 -16.77
N ALA A 203 4.96 -16.58 -16.57
CA ALA A 203 6.06 -15.72 -16.14
C ALA A 203 6.35 -15.81 -14.64
N ILE A 204 5.38 -16.18 -13.81
CA ILE A 204 5.50 -16.26 -12.36
C ILE A 204 6.03 -17.64 -11.96
N PRO A 205 7.17 -17.78 -11.25
CA PRO A 205 7.67 -19.08 -10.78
C PRO A 205 6.67 -19.93 -9.99
N LEU A 206 5.85 -19.29 -9.13
CA LEU A 206 4.78 -20.00 -8.41
C LEU A 206 3.55 -20.30 -9.28
N ASN A 207 3.57 -19.93 -10.57
CA ASN A 207 2.57 -20.23 -11.59
C ASN A 207 1.12 -19.86 -11.21
N ARG A 208 0.94 -18.77 -10.46
CA ARG A 208 -0.36 -18.26 -10.07
C ARG A 208 -0.29 -16.79 -9.65
N TYR A 209 -1.44 -16.13 -9.65
CA TYR A 209 -1.60 -14.85 -8.97
C TYR A 209 -1.52 -15.02 -7.45
N GLY A 210 -1.01 -14.01 -6.79
CA GLY A 210 -1.14 -13.88 -5.34
C GLY A 210 -2.56 -13.53 -4.92
N THR A 211 -2.81 -13.65 -3.63
CA THR A 211 -4.04 -13.18 -2.96
C THR A 211 -3.79 -11.87 -2.22
N GLU A 212 -4.86 -11.15 -1.95
CA GLU A 212 -4.81 -9.92 -1.14
C GLU A 212 -4.22 -10.20 0.26
N LEU A 213 -4.55 -11.35 0.85
CA LEU A 213 -4.04 -11.77 2.14
C LEU A 213 -2.53 -12.06 2.13
N GLU A 214 -1.99 -12.62 1.06
CA GLU A 214 -0.53 -12.86 0.94
C GLU A 214 0.24 -11.55 0.93
N ILE A 215 -0.30 -10.51 0.27
CA ILE A 215 0.30 -9.17 0.31
C ILE A 215 0.15 -8.56 1.71
N ALA A 216 -1.04 -8.67 2.33
CA ALA A 216 -1.29 -8.18 3.68
C ALA A 216 -0.34 -8.81 4.73
N ASN A 217 0.00 -10.09 4.58
CA ASN A 217 0.98 -10.77 5.44
C ASN A 217 2.37 -10.14 5.33
N GLY A 218 2.82 -9.81 4.11
CA GLY A 218 4.08 -9.10 3.90
C GLY A 218 4.08 -7.71 4.53
N ILE A 219 2.97 -6.96 4.38
CA ILE A 219 2.77 -5.65 5.01
C ILE A 219 2.83 -5.77 6.52
N TYR A 220 2.09 -6.71 7.10
CA TYR A 220 2.05 -6.93 8.55
C TYR A 220 3.41 -7.36 9.10
N PHE A 221 4.14 -8.22 8.40
CA PHE A 221 5.50 -8.62 8.78
C PHE A 221 6.41 -7.39 8.90
N LEU A 222 6.47 -6.53 7.86
CA LEU A 222 7.30 -5.33 7.88
C LEU A 222 6.85 -4.31 8.93
N ALA A 223 5.57 -4.27 9.25
CA ALA A 223 5.01 -3.42 10.30
C ALA A 223 5.24 -3.97 11.72
N SER A 224 5.50 -5.24 11.88
CA SER A 224 5.63 -5.90 13.18
C SER A 224 7.03 -5.78 13.78
N ASP A 225 7.15 -6.13 15.07
CA ASP A 225 8.43 -6.18 15.80
C ASP A 225 9.38 -7.26 15.26
N LYS A 226 8.87 -8.22 14.45
CA LYS A 226 9.70 -9.22 13.75
C LYS A 226 10.61 -8.59 12.71
N ALA A 227 10.29 -7.38 12.23
CA ALA A 227 11.10 -6.60 11.30
C ALA A 227 11.85 -5.44 11.99
N SER A 228 12.15 -5.55 13.29
CA SER A 228 12.70 -4.48 14.13
C SER A 228 14.04 -3.90 13.62
N TYR A 229 14.81 -4.65 12.84
CA TYR A 229 16.08 -4.20 12.24
C TYR A 229 16.02 -4.06 10.72
N ILE A 230 14.78 -3.96 10.15
CA ILE A 230 14.54 -3.80 8.72
C ILE A 230 13.96 -2.40 8.48
N THR A 231 14.71 -1.54 7.77
CA THR A 231 14.27 -0.23 7.32
C THR A 231 14.89 0.11 5.97
N GLY A 232 14.21 0.91 5.14
CA GLY A 232 14.64 1.30 3.80
C GLY A 232 14.55 0.19 2.76
N GLN A 233 13.94 -0.96 3.08
CA GLN A 233 13.91 -2.12 2.21
C GLN A 233 12.62 -2.18 1.38
N THR A 234 12.75 -2.77 0.18
CA THR A 234 11.61 -3.12 -0.67
C THR A 234 11.53 -4.64 -0.76
N LEU A 235 10.42 -5.20 -0.30
CA LEU A 235 10.14 -6.63 -0.38
C LEU A 235 9.15 -6.88 -1.53
N ALA A 236 9.59 -7.59 -2.57
CA ALA A 236 8.70 -8.11 -3.59
C ALA A 236 7.86 -9.26 -3.01
N VAL A 237 6.54 -9.17 -3.16
CA VAL A 237 5.59 -10.23 -2.81
C VAL A 237 4.83 -10.58 -4.09
N ASP A 238 5.45 -11.40 -4.94
CA ASP A 238 5.10 -11.51 -6.36
C ASP A 238 5.21 -12.94 -6.93
N GLY A 239 5.45 -13.93 -6.08
CA GLY A 239 5.61 -15.32 -6.51
C GLY A 239 6.93 -15.58 -7.26
N GLY A 240 7.92 -14.70 -7.16
CA GLY A 240 9.21 -14.77 -7.82
C GLY A 240 9.25 -14.09 -9.20
N PHE A 241 8.21 -13.35 -9.58
CA PHE A 241 8.11 -12.73 -10.89
C PHE A 241 9.23 -11.72 -11.16
N GLU A 242 9.58 -10.90 -10.18
CA GLU A 242 10.63 -9.89 -10.33
C GLU A 242 12.02 -10.52 -10.46
N SER A 243 12.29 -11.56 -9.68
CA SER A 243 13.60 -12.22 -9.62
C SER A 243 13.87 -13.18 -10.79
N THR A 244 12.88 -13.44 -11.63
CA THR A 244 13.01 -14.36 -12.77
C THR A 244 13.42 -13.62 -14.03
N GLY A 245 14.56 -14.01 -14.63
CA GLY A 245 15.01 -13.46 -15.91
C GLY A 245 14.19 -14.00 -17.08
N VAL A 246 14.26 -15.32 -17.31
CA VAL A 246 13.53 -16.01 -18.37
C VAL A 246 12.74 -17.16 -17.75
N GLY A 247 11.41 -17.09 -17.88
CA GLY A 247 10.53 -18.22 -17.59
C GLY A 247 10.58 -19.21 -18.76
N LEU A 248 10.76 -20.49 -18.48
CA LEU A 248 10.74 -21.55 -19.48
C LEU A 248 9.61 -22.55 -19.13
N PRO A 249 8.33 -22.20 -19.43
CA PRO A 249 7.18 -23.03 -19.07
C PRO A 249 7.31 -24.48 -19.59
N SER A 250 7.94 -24.67 -20.75
CA SER A 250 8.19 -26.00 -21.33
C SER A 250 9.12 -26.89 -20.51
N LEU A 251 9.87 -26.32 -19.57
CA LEU A 251 10.73 -27.07 -18.65
C LEU A 251 10.01 -27.43 -17.33
N ARG A 252 8.79 -26.96 -17.11
CA ARG A 252 7.99 -27.26 -15.92
C ARG A 252 7.16 -28.56 -16.09
N LYS A 253 7.76 -29.62 -16.62
CA LYS A 253 7.09 -30.92 -16.85
C LYS A 253 7.30 -31.85 -15.66
#